data_f8fbadea66e7b57f4e03b30d1f64c17d
#
_entry.id   f8fbadea66e7b57f4e03b30d1f64c17d
#
_cell.length_a   1.000
_cell.length_b   1.000
_cell.length_c   1.000
_cell.angle_alpha   90.00
_cell.angle_beta   90.00
_cell.angle_gamma   90.00
#
_symmetry.space_group_name_H-M   'P 1'
#
loop_
_entity.id
_entity.type
_entity.pdbx_description
1 polymer ?
#
loop_
_entity_poly.entity_id
_entity_poly.type
_entity_poly.pdbx_seq_one_letter_code
_entity_poly.pdbx_strand_id
1 'polypeptide(L)'
;MHIQTLWPQAIVVYPQGLNTPTPHDPAGTRSGWQARAGDLGDRDLRLFDAIVATMRRSYGVDRRRIYATGFSNGAVFSMLLWARRPQTIAAIGEVAGRLDPAETLTTARALVAIAGRSDTVAPFVVQKQTIELARQVNGASGPGLPCGLHCRLYPSANGPVPVKTFVHPRGHVYPLWASTKIVSFLRSHAQP
;
A
#
# COMPACT_ATOMS: atom_id res chain seq x y z
N MET A 1 12.46 -4.13 5.41
CA MET A 1 12.16 -2.69 5.43
C MET A 1 12.79 -2.09 6.67
N HIS A 2 13.30 -0.85 6.59
CA HIS A 2 13.92 -0.16 7.75
C HIS A 2 13.24 1.21 7.95
N ILE A 3 11.92 1.23 7.99
CA ILE A 3 11.10 2.46 8.09
C ILE A 3 11.44 3.23 9.36
N GLN A 4 11.57 2.54 10.50
CA GLN A 4 11.88 3.14 11.79
C GLN A 4 13.22 3.92 11.80
N THR A 5 14.20 3.46 11.02
CA THR A 5 15.48 4.16 10.91
C THR A 5 15.37 5.41 10.03
N LEU A 6 14.56 5.34 8.98
CA LEU A 6 14.35 6.44 8.03
C LEU A 6 13.38 7.50 8.55
N TRP A 7 12.54 7.12 9.52
CA TRP A 7 11.55 8.03 10.13
C TRP A 7 11.43 7.79 11.65
N PRO A 8 12.42 8.22 12.43
CA PRO A 8 12.44 7.97 13.88
C PRO A 8 11.28 8.59 14.67
N GLN A 9 10.60 9.61 14.11
CA GLN A 9 9.45 10.25 14.74
C GLN A 9 8.13 9.48 14.52
N ALA A 10 8.12 8.46 13.66
CA ALA A 10 6.95 7.64 13.42
C ALA A 10 6.90 6.45 14.39
N ILE A 11 5.72 6.12 14.85
CA ILE A 11 5.46 4.80 15.45
C ILE A 11 5.32 3.81 14.31
N VAL A 12 6.22 2.85 14.23
CA VAL A 12 6.21 1.82 13.19
C VAL A 12 5.79 0.49 13.81
N VAL A 13 4.71 -0.07 13.32
CA VAL A 13 4.20 -1.38 13.74
C VAL A 13 4.49 -2.41 12.66
N TYR A 14 5.17 -3.48 13.01
CA TYR A 14 5.44 -4.64 12.16
C TYR A 14 4.60 -5.83 12.67
N PRO A 15 3.35 -5.94 12.28
CA PRO A 15 2.51 -7.05 12.74
C PRO A 15 2.96 -8.36 12.09
N GLN A 16 2.81 -9.47 12.81
CA GLN A 16 3.07 -10.81 12.29
C GLN A 16 1.81 -11.38 11.66
N GLY A 17 1.89 -11.71 10.37
CA GLY A 17 0.83 -12.46 9.69
C GLY A 17 0.75 -13.91 10.20
N LEU A 18 -0.44 -14.47 10.20
CA LEU A 18 -0.68 -15.88 10.48
C LEU A 18 -0.68 -16.69 9.18
N ASN A 19 -0.64 -18.02 9.31
CA ASN A 19 -0.75 -18.93 8.17
C ASN A 19 -1.99 -18.59 7.33
N THR A 20 -1.79 -18.39 6.03
CA THR A 20 -2.80 -17.82 5.13
C THR A 20 -2.74 -18.48 3.77
N PRO A 21 -3.81 -19.10 3.29
CA PRO A 21 -3.90 -19.59 1.93
C PRO A 21 -3.72 -18.45 0.92
N THR A 22 -2.89 -18.70 -0.09
CA THR A 22 -2.67 -17.79 -1.21
C THR A 22 -2.61 -18.58 -2.53
N PRO A 23 -2.70 -17.95 -3.71
CA PRO A 23 -2.53 -18.67 -4.97
C PRO A 23 -1.19 -19.43 -5.09
N HIS A 24 -0.15 -18.98 -4.38
CA HIS A 24 1.18 -19.61 -4.38
C HIS A 24 1.41 -20.55 -3.17
N ASP A 25 0.44 -20.63 -2.26
CA ASP A 25 0.42 -21.51 -1.08
C ASP A 25 -1.04 -21.84 -0.73
N PRO A 26 -1.72 -22.67 -1.56
CA PRO A 26 -3.13 -23.00 -1.32
C PRO A 26 -3.42 -23.69 0.01
N ALA A 27 -2.44 -24.42 0.55
CA ALA A 27 -2.55 -25.09 1.85
C ALA A 27 -2.44 -24.11 3.03
N GLY A 28 -1.98 -22.87 2.80
CA GLY A 28 -1.84 -21.86 3.84
C GLY A 28 -0.80 -22.25 4.90
N THR A 29 0.34 -22.78 4.49
CA THR A 29 1.41 -23.19 5.40
C THR A 29 2.36 -22.06 5.77
N ARG A 30 2.29 -20.94 5.06
CA ARG A 30 3.13 -19.76 5.25
C ARG A 30 2.36 -18.59 5.84
N SER A 31 3.06 -17.76 6.59
CA SER A 31 2.52 -16.51 7.09
C SER A 31 2.16 -15.56 5.96
N GLY A 32 0.99 -14.96 6.06
CA GLY A 32 0.47 -14.02 5.07
C GLY A 32 -0.70 -13.20 5.62
N TRP A 33 -1.32 -12.46 4.73
CA TRP A 33 -2.45 -11.57 4.99
C TRP A 33 -3.62 -11.90 4.07
N GLN A 34 -4.86 -11.72 4.53
CA GLN A 34 -6.04 -11.83 3.68
C GLN A 34 -5.96 -10.86 2.48
N ALA A 35 -6.49 -11.28 1.33
CA ALA A 35 -6.47 -10.48 0.11
C ALA A 35 -7.75 -9.68 -0.11
N ARG A 36 -8.88 -10.15 0.43
CA ARG A 36 -10.21 -9.53 0.28
C ARG A 36 -11.00 -9.58 1.58
N ALA A 37 -12.03 -8.74 1.66
CA ALA A 37 -12.96 -8.77 2.78
C ALA A 37 -13.73 -10.09 2.82
N GLY A 38 -14.02 -10.56 4.02
CA GLY A 38 -14.65 -11.85 4.28
C GLY A 38 -13.67 -13.03 4.36
N ASP A 39 -12.49 -12.94 3.74
CA ASP A 39 -11.48 -13.99 3.86
C ASP A 39 -11.08 -14.17 5.33
N LEU A 40 -10.94 -15.43 5.76
CA LEU A 40 -10.50 -15.78 7.12
C LEU A 40 -11.32 -15.09 8.22
N GLY A 41 -12.59 -14.78 7.94
CA GLY A 41 -13.48 -14.05 8.85
C GLY A 41 -12.98 -12.66 9.20
N ASP A 42 -12.26 -11.99 8.28
CA ASP A 42 -11.69 -10.64 8.47
C ASP A 42 -10.70 -10.50 9.64
N ARG A 43 -10.01 -11.58 10.01
CA ARG A 43 -9.08 -11.57 11.15
C ARG A 43 -8.02 -10.48 11.03
N ASP A 44 -7.49 -10.24 9.82
CA ASP A 44 -6.38 -9.30 9.61
C ASP A 44 -6.90 -7.86 9.57
N LEU A 45 -8.10 -7.62 9.04
CA LEU A 45 -8.77 -6.32 9.16
C LEU A 45 -9.08 -5.99 10.62
N ARG A 46 -9.55 -6.99 11.42
CA ARG A 46 -9.78 -6.79 12.86
C ARG A 46 -8.49 -6.54 13.63
N LEU A 47 -7.40 -7.22 13.27
CA LEU A 47 -6.07 -6.94 13.84
C LEU A 47 -5.65 -5.49 13.57
N PHE A 48 -5.79 -5.02 12.33
CA PHE A 48 -5.50 -3.62 11.98
C PHE A 48 -6.33 -2.65 12.84
N ASP A 49 -7.64 -2.87 12.94
CA ASP A 49 -8.54 -2.03 13.74
C ASP A 49 -8.11 -2.01 15.22
N ALA A 50 -7.73 -3.16 15.79
CA ALA A 50 -7.25 -3.28 17.16
C ALA A 50 -5.91 -2.54 17.38
N ILE A 51 -4.98 -2.65 16.42
CA ILE A 51 -3.72 -1.90 16.44
C ILE A 51 -4.01 -0.39 16.46
N VAL A 52 -4.83 0.10 15.53
CA VAL A 52 -5.17 1.52 15.43
C VAL A 52 -5.84 2.03 16.71
N ALA A 53 -6.79 1.26 17.26
CA ALA A 53 -7.47 1.60 18.52
C ALA A 53 -6.47 1.70 19.69
N THR A 54 -5.54 0.76 19.78
CA THR A 54 -4.51 0.75 20.81
C THR A 54 -3.55 1.93 20.67
N MET A 55 -3.08 2.20 19.44
CA MET A 55 -2.18 3.34 19.19
C MET A 55 -2.86 4.67 19.52
N ARG A 56 -4.13 4.84 19.15
CA ARG A 56 -4.92 6.04 19.47
C ARG A 56 -5.15 6.24 20.98
N ARG A 57 -5.33 5.16 21.72
CA ARG A 57 -5.58 5.19 23.16
C ARG A 57 -4.32 5.43 23.98
N SER A 58 -3.20 4.80 23.57
CA SER A 58 -2.00 4.70 24.42
C SER A 58 -0.86 5.62 24.00
N TYR A 59 -0.89 6.18 22.78
CA TYR A 59 0.24 6.90 22.19
C TYR A 59 -0.23 8.14 21.43
N GLY A 60 -0.82 9.06 21.80
CA GLY A 60 -1.19 10.35 21.20
C GLY A 60 -0.97 10.50 19.67
N VAL A 61 -1.34 9.49 18.87
CA VAL A 61 -1.07 9.47 17.43
C VAL A 61 -1.93 10.50 16.69
N ASP A 62 -1.34 11.12 15.67
CA ASP A 62 -2.09 11.95 14.73
C ASP A 62 -3.00 11.07 13.87
N ARG A 63 -4.31 11.20 14.07
CA ARG A 63 -5.34 10.41 13.36
C ARG A 63 -5.36 10.64 11.87
N ARG A 64 -4.85 11.79 11.41
CA ARG A 64 -4.76 12.14 9.99
C ARG A 64 -3.50 11.57 9.32
N ARG A 65 -2.62 10.89 10.05
CA ARG A 65 -1.31 10.41 9.58
C ARG A 65 -1.09 8.94 9.88
N ILE A 66 -2.07 8.10 9.53
CA ILE A 66 -1.99 6.65 9.62
C ILE A 66 -1.76 6.09 8.21
N TYR A 67 -0.71 5.31 8.05
CA TYR A 67 -0.25 4.82 6.76
C TYR A 67 -0.16 3.30 6.74
N ALA A 68 -0.31 2.71 5.56
CA ALA A 68 -0.03 1.30 5.34
C ALA A 68 1.06 1.14 4.28
N THR A 69 1.94 0.17 4.49
CA THR A 69 2.96 -0.19 3.50
C THR A 69 3.27 -1.67 3.55
N GLY A 70 3.57 -2.25 2.40
CA GLY A 70 3.88 -3.66 2.30
C GLY A 70 4.60 -4.04 1.02
N PHE A 71 5.08 -5.29 0.99
CA PHE A 71 5.66 -5.94 -0.17
C PHE A 71 4.85 -7.19 -0.52
N SER A 72 4.61 -7.43 -1.81
CA SER A 72 3.94 -8.64 -2.30
C SER A 72 2.57 -8.84 -1.60
N ASN A 73 2.34 -9.94 -0.90
CA ASN A 73 1.11 -10.18 -0.14
C ASN A 73 0.83 -9.07 0.90
N GLY A 74 1.85 -8.51 1.55
CA GLY A 74 1.69 -7.36 2.44
C GLY A 74 1.26 -6.08 1.71
N ALA A 75 1.65 -5.91 0.44
CA ALA A 75 1.16 -4.82 -0.39
C ALA A 75 -0.31 -5.04 -0.81
N VAL A 76 -0.70 -6.29 -1.11
CA VAL A 76 -2.11 -6.65 -1.35
C VAL A 76 -2.97 -6.28 -0.14
N PHE A 77 -2.52 -6.62 1.06
CA PHE A 77 -3.23 -6.24 2.29
C PHE A 77 -3.27 -4.71 2.51
N SER A 78 -2.19 -4.00 2.18
CA SER A 78 -2.19 -2.53 2.25
C SER A 78 -3.23 -1.91 1.30
N MET A 79 -3.43 -2.50 0.11
CA MET A 79 -4.48 -2.08 -0.83
C MET A 79 -5.88 -2.45 -0.32
N LEU A 80 -6.05 -3.60 0.33
CA LEU A 80 -7.29 -3.98 1.00
C LEU A 80 -7.63 -2.99 2.14
N LEU A 81 -6.65 -2.54 2.91
CA LEU A 81 -6.86 -1.50 3.93
C LEU A 81 -7.36 -0.20 3.31
N TRP A 82 -6.83 0.20 2.15
CA TRP A 82 -7.38 1.35 1.44
C TRP A 82 -8.86 1.13 1.05
N ALA A 83 -9.17 -0.03 0.47
CA ALA A 83 -10.54 -0.34 0.05
C ALA A 83 -11.54 -0.38 1.22
N ARG A 84 -11.14 -0.93 2.37
CA ARG A 84 -12.03 -1.25 3.49
C ARG A 84 -11.91 -0.32 4.71
N ARG A 85 -10.84 0.47 4.80
CA ARG A 85 -10.58 1.43 5.90
C ARG A 85 -10.15 2.80 5.37
N PRO A 86 -10.80 3.32 4.29
CA PRO A 86 -10.35 4.57 3.67
C PRO A 86 -10.39 5.75 4.65
N GLN A 87 -11.29 5.75 5.63
CA GLN A 87 -11.39 6.82 6.63
C GLN A 87 -10.28 6.76 7.70
N THR A 88 -9.49 5.70 7.72
CA THR A 88 -8.37 5.54 8.65
C THR A 88 -7.02 5.76 7.96
N ILE A 89 -6.88 5.28 6.72
CA ILE A 89 -5.61 5.36 5.98
C ILE A 89 -5.47 6.73 5.30
N ALA A 90 -4.35 7.40 5.56
CA ALA A 90 -3.99 8.68 4.92
C ALA A 90 -3.32 8.48 3.55
N ALA A 91 -2.38 7.55 3.47
CA ALA A 91 -1.66 7.23 2.24
C ALA A 91 -1.12 5.80 2.28
N ILE A 92 -0.82 5.25 1.11
CA ILE A 92 -0.31 3.90 0.93
C ILE A 92 1.05 3.93 0.22
N GLY A 93 1.97 3.07 0.70
CA GLY A 93 3.21 2.74 0.01
C GLY A 93 3.23 1.24 -0.31
N GLU A 94 3.04 0.86 -1.58
CA GLU A 94 3.02 -0.54 -1.96
C GLU A 94 4.20 -0.92 -2.87
N VAL A 95 4.70 -2.15 -2.72
CA VAL A 95 5.76 -2.71 -3.57
C VAL A 95 5.32 -4.07 -4.09
N ALA A 96 5.26 -4.20 -5.41
CA ALA A 96 4.86 -5.43 -6.13
C ALA A 96 3.51 -6.00 -5.63
N GLY A 97 2.56 -5.11 -5.36
CA GLY A 97 1.22 -5.44 -4.89
C GLY A 97 0.16 -5.34 -5.98
N ARG A 98 -1.06 -5.67 -5.58
CA ARG A 98 -2.26 -5.48 -6.39
C ARG A 98 -3.48 -5.32 -5.48
N LEU A 99 -4.54 -4.76 -6.01
CA LEU A 99 -5.87 -4.88 -5.40
C LEU A 99 -6.50 -6.20 -5.87
N ASP A 100 -7.18 -6.93 -4.98
CA ASP A 100 -7.97 -8.09 -5.41
C ASP A 100 -9.13 -7.62 -6.31
N PRO A 101 -9.44 -8.31 -7.41
CA PRO A 101 -10.51 -7.91 -8.34
C PRO A 101 -11.92 -7.83 -7.72
N ALA A 102 -12.15 -8.49 -6.59
CA ALA A 102 -13.41 -8.40 -5.85
C ALA A 102 -13.50 -7.13 -4.98
N GLU A 103 -12.42 -6.36 -4.87
CA GLU A 103 -12.35 -5.13 -4.07
C GLU A 103 -12.48 -3.88 -4.93
N THR A 104 -13.00 -2.80 -4.35
CA THR A 104 -13.21 -1.53 -5.04
C THR A 104 -12.63 -0.39 -4.23
N LEU A 105 -11.99 0.56 -4.88
CA LEU A 105 -11.57 1.83 -4.29
C LEU A 105 -12.67 2.86 -4.52
N THR A 106 -13.17 3.48 -3.45
CA THR A 106 -14.27 4.46 -3.53
C THR A 106 -13.87 5.85 -3.02
N THR A 107 -12.76 5.94 -2.31
CA THR A 107 -12.29 7.19 -1.68
C THR A 107 -10.85 7.45 -2.09
N ALA A 108 -10.56 8.63 -2.58
CA ALA A 108 -9.22 9.02 -3.02
C ALA A 108 -8.21 9.02 -1.85
N ARG A 109 -7.04 8.41 -2.07
CA ARG A 109 -5.91 8.39 -1.11
C ARG A 109 -4.60 8.45 -1.86
N ALA A 110 -3.64 9.16 -1.31
CA ALA A 110 -2.31 9.26 -1.90
C ALA A 110 -1.63 7.88 -1.97
N LEU A 111 -1.05 7.55 -3.12
CA LEU A 111 -0.40 6.27 -3.37
C LEU A 111 1.02 6.46 -3.91
N VAL A 112 2.00 5.77 -3.32
CA VAL A 112 3.25 5.44 -4.00
C VAL A 112 3.31 3.96 -4.29
N ALA A 113 3.39 3.61 -5.58
CA ALA A 113 3.46 2.24 -6.09
C ALA A 113 4.84 1.97 -6.70
N ILE A 114 5.48 0.89 -6.30
CA ILE A 114 6.77 0.45 -6.81
C ILE A 114 6.59 -0.91 -7.50
N ALA A 115 6.75 -0.95 -8.81
CA ALA A 115 6.42 -2.11 -9.64
C ALA A 115 7.64 -2.61 -10.43
N GLY A 116 7.74 -3.93 -10.59
CA GLY A 116 8.74 -4.58 -11.41
C GLY A 116 8.22 -4.90 -12.80
N ARG A 117 8.86 -4.38 -13.86
CA ARG A 117 8.45 -4.64 -15.24
C ARG A 117 8.56 -6.11 -15.63
N SER A 118 9.55 -6.81 -15.10
CA SER A 118 9.81 -8.25 -15.35
C SER A 118 9.31 -9.13 -14.19
N ASP A 119 8.33 -8.67 -13.40
CA ASP A 119 7.76 -9.45 -12.30
C ASP A 119 6.88 -10.58 -12.85
N THR A 120 7.24 -11.82 -12.50
CA THR A 120 6.52 -13.04 -12.90
C THR A 120 5.68 -13.63 -11.76
N VAL A 121 5.86 -13.16 -10.53
CA VAL A 121 5.08 -13.60 -9.34
C VAL A 121 3.82 -12.76 -9.19
N ALA A 122 3.97 -11.43 -9.23
CA ALA A 122 2.87 -10.48 -9.38
C ALA A 122 3.03 -9.78 -10.74
N PRO A 123 2.48 -10.33 -11.83
CA PRO A 123 2.74 -9.83 -13.18
C PRO A 123 2.50 -8.32 -13.31
N PHE A 124 3.40 -7.62 -14.00
CA PHE A 124 3.34 -6.17 -14.11
C PHE A 124 1.99 -5.65 -14.64
N VAL A 125 1.33 -6.42 -15.51
CA VAL A 125 0.00 -6.06 -16.02
C VAL A 125 -1.02 -5.91 -14.90
N VAL A 126 -0.98 -6.77 -13.89
CA VAL A 126 -1.91 -6.74 -12.74
C VAL A 126 -1.57 -5.58 -11.80
N GLN A 127 -0.27 -5.34 -11.54
CA GLN A 127 0.18 -4.18 -10.78
C GLN A 127 -0.25 -2.87 -11.47
N LYS A 128 -0.09 -2.80 -12.81
CA LYS A 128 -0.52 -1.65 -13.61
C LYS A 128 -2.04 -1.41 -13.52
N GLN A 129 -2.86 -2.46 -13.57
CA GLN A 129 -4.31 -2.33 -13.40
C GLN A 129 -4.67 -1.67 -12.07
N THR A 130 -4.03 -2.08 -10.99
CA THR A 130 -4.22 -1.47 -9.66
C THR A 130 -3.81 0.00 -9.63
N ILE A 131 -2.68 0.35 -10.26
CA ILE A 131 -2.23 1.74 -10.38
C ILE A 131 -3.27 2.57 -11.15
N GLU A 132 -3.82 2.04 -12.25
CA GLU A 132 -4.83 2.75 -13.05
C GLU A 132 -6.14 2.94 -12.26
N LEU A 133 -6.61 1.94 -11.50
CA LEU A 133 -7.75 2.08 -10.60
C LEU A 133 -7.51 3.18 -9.55
N ALA A 134 -6.33 3.22 -8.94
CA ALA A 134 -5.95 4.26 -7.99
C ALA A 134 -5.95 5.65 -8.65
N ARG A 135 -5.45 5.76 -9.89
CA ARG A 135 -5.46 7.01 -10.64
C ARG A 135 -6.89 7.48 -10.95
N GLN A 136 -7.77 6.57 -11.35
CA GLN A 136 -9.18 6.88 -11.62
C GLN A 136 -9.88 7.45 -10.38
N VAL A 137 -9.78 6.75 -9.25
CA VAL A 137 -10.41 7.18 -8.00
C VAL A 137 -9.84 8.51 -7.50
N ASN A 138 -8.55 8.72 -7.69
CA ASN A 138 -7.89 9.97 -7.29
C ASN A 138 -8.11 11.13 -8.30
N GLY A 139 -8.74 10.89 -9.45
CA GLY A 139 -8.82 11.91 -10.51
C GLY A 139 -7.43 12.28 -11.08
N ALA A 140 -6.50 11.35 -11.08
CA ALA A 140 -5.11 11.55 -11.49
C ALA A 140 -4.93 11.13 -12.97
N SER A 141 -5.44 11.95 -13.87
CA SER A 141 -5.44 11.71 -15.32
C SER A 141 -4.13 12.13 -16.00
N GLY A 142 -4.03 11.84 -17.31
CA GLY A 142 -2.92 12.28 -18.16
C GLY A 142 -1.67 11.39 -18.10
N PRO A 143 -0.61 11.76 -18.81
CA PRO A 143 0.59 10.91 -18.99
C PRO A 143 1.50 10.88 -17.76
N GLY A 144 1.22 11.68 -16.74
CA GLY A 144 2.07 11.88 -15.58
C GLY A 144 3.35 12.67 -15.87
N LEU A 145 3.89 13.28 -14.84
CA LEU A 145 5.10 14.09 -14.87
C LEU A 145 6.32 13.23 -14.53
N PRO A 146 7.44 13.34 -15.27
CA PRO A 146 8.69 12.72 -14.85
C PRO A 146 9.13 13.23 -13.47
N CYS A 147 9.57 12.34 -12.58
CA CYS A 147 10.00 12.72 -11.23
C CYS A 147 11.32 12.03 -10.80
N GLY A 148 12.11 11.62 -11.77
CA GLY A 148 13.39 10.95 -11.61
C GLY A 148 13.45 9.60 -12.32
N LEU A 149 14.50 8.83 -12.07
CA LEU A 149 14.70 7.54 -12.71
C LEU A 149 13.55 6.58 -12.38
N HIS A 150 12.93 6.02 -13.41
CA HIS A 150 11.76 5.12 -13.33
C HIS A 150 10.52 5.72 -12.64
N CYS A 151 10.50 7.02 -12.42
CA CYS A 151 9.49 7.72 -11.63
C CYS A 151 8.50 8.50 -12.50
N ARG A 152 7.20 8.36 -12.20
CA ARG A 152 6.14 9.25 -12.69
C ARG A 152 5.24 9.69 -11.55
N LEU A 153 4.89 10.97 -11.57
CA LEU A 153 3.93 11.60 -10.66
C LEU A 153 2.67 11.93 -11.44
N TYR A 154 1.54 11.48 -10.95
CA TYR A 154 0.22 11.80 -11.47
C TYR A 154 -0.50 12.68 -10.44
N PRO A 155 -0.52 14.02 -10.65
CA PRO A 155 -1.26 14.92 -9.78
C PRO A 155 -2.75 14.58 -9.80
N SER A 156 -3.42 14.76 -8.67
CA SER A 156 -4.85 14.52 -8.53
C SER A 156 -5.63 15.82 -8.72
N ALA A 157 -6.77 15.74 -9.40
CA ALA A 157 -7.77 16.79 -9.42
C ALA A 157 -8.63 16.83 -8.14
N ASN A 158 -8.62 15.76 -7.36
CA ASN A 158 -9.44 15.59 -6.14
C ASN A 158 -8.69 16.00 -4.85
N GLY A 159 -7.72 16.91 -4.96
CA GLY A 159 -6.93 17.39 -3.81
C GLY A 159 -5.54 16.75 -3.69
N PRO A 160 -4.90 16.81 -2.53
CA PRO A 160 -3.50 16.39 -2.34
C PRO A 160 -3.34 14.86 -2.22
N VAL A 161 -3.94 14.12 -3.14
CA VAL A 161 -3.95 12.64 -3.19
C VAL A 161 -3.33 12.12 -4.50
N PRO A 162 -2.08 12.46 -4.82
CA PRO A 162 -1.44 12.04 -6.06
C PRO A 162 -1.20 10.53 -6.09
N VAL A 163 -0.99 10.01 -7.30
CA VAL A 163 -0.39 8.69 -7.51
C VAL A 163 1.04 8.87 -7.99
N LYS A 164 1.99 8.29 -7.29
CA LYS A 164 3.41 8.29 -7.66
C LYS A 164 3.84 6.86 -7.95
N THR A 165 4.49 6.64 -9.08
CA THR A 165 4.92 5.30 -9.48
C THR A 165 6.42 5.24 -9.69
N PHE A 166 7.02 4.09 -9.36
CA PHE A 166 8.37 3.72 -9.73
C PHE A 166 8.32 2.37 -10.44
N VAL A 167 8.55 2.35 -11.76
CA VAL A 167 8.52 1.12 -12.56
C VAL A 167 9.94 0.73 -12.94
N HIS A 168 10.55 -0.15 -12.14
CA HIS A 168 11.93 -0.63 -12.38
C HIS A 168 11.96 -1.84 -13.31
N PRO A 169 13.08 -2.12 -14.01
CA PRO A 169 13.17 -3.22 -14.98
C PRO A 169 13.24 -4.62 -14.36
N ARG A 170 13.47 -4.72 -13.04
CA ARG A 170 13.65 -6.01 -12.34
C ARG A 170 12.33 -6.76 -12.14
N GLY A 171 12.43 -8.00 -11.64
CA GLY A 171 11.30 -8.87 -11.28
C GLY A 171 10.72 -8.59 -9.90
N HIS A 172 10.23 -9.65 -9.22
CA HIS A 172 9.57 -9.61 -7.91
C HIS A 172 10.57 -9.35 -6.78
N VAL A 173 10.97 -8.11 -6.59
CA VAL A 173 11.96 -7.71 -5.58
C VAL A 173 11.51 -6.47 -4.82
N TYR A 174 11.97 -6.35 -3.58
CA TYR A 174 11.91 -5.11 -2.81
C TYR A 174 13.21 -4.33 -3.06
N PRO A 175 13.22 -3.26 -3.87
CA PRO A 175 14.43 -2.50 -4.15
C PRO A 175 15.00 -1.85 -2.88
N LEU A 176 16.33 -1.78 -2.75
CA LEU A 176 17.01 -1.21 -1.57
C LEU A 176 16.56 0.26 -1.30
N TRP A 177 16.26 1.00 -2.34
CA TRP A 177 15.80 2.38 -2.25
C TRP A 177 14.29 2.54 -1.96
N ALA A 178 13.52 1.44 -1.97
CA ALA A 178 12.06 1.48 -1.84
C ALA A 178 11.60 2.15 -0.53
N SER A 179 12.16 1.74 0.60
CA SER A 179 11.82 2.33 1.91
C SER A 179 12.03 3.84 1.95
N THR A 180 13.14 4.34 1.38
CA THR A 180 13.42 5.79 1.31
C THR A 180 12.36 6.53 0.49
N LYS A 181 11.96 5.99 -0.66
CA LYS A 181 10.93 6.61 -1.51
C LYS A 181 9.55 6.56 -0.86
N ILE A 182 9.21 5.46 -0.20
CA ILE A 182 7.95 5.30 0.55
C ILE A 182 7.91 6.31 1.70
N VAL A 183 8.92 6.36 2.55
CA VAL A 183 8.97 7.28 3.69
C VAL A 183 8.88 8.74 3.24
N SER A 184 9.66 9.12 2.23
CA SER A 184 9.62 10.47 1.67
C SER A 184 8.22 10.85 1.17
N PHE A 185 7.52 9.91 0.55
CA PHE A 185 6.15 10.14 0.08
C PHE A 185 5.15 10.21 1.24
N LEU A 186 5.14 9.25 2.15
CA LEU A 186 4.17 9.20 3.25
C LEU A 186 4.25 10.43 4.16
N ARG A 187 5.47 10.92 4.45
CA ARG A 187 5.68 12.09 5.31
C ARG A 187 5.00 13.37 4.79
N SER A 188 4.83 13.50 3.49
CA SER A 188 4.24 14.68 2.85
C SER A 188 2.72 14.61 2.67
N HIS A 189 2.07 13.52 3.09
CA HIS A 189 0.63 13.33 2.91
C HIS A 189 -0.06 13.07 4.25
N ALA A 190 -1.16 13.76 4.48
CA ALA A 190 -2.09 13.54 5.58
C ALA A 190 -3.49 13.39 4.99
N GLN A 191 -4.43 12.86 5.76
CA GLN A 191 -5.85 12.92 5.37
C GLN A 191 -6.30 14.39 5.28
N PRO A 192 -7.17 14.70 4.32
CA PRO A 192 -7.81 16.01 4.23
C PRO A 192 -8.53 16.42 5.50
#